data_0122b9742c04ce3fd74510daad4e130d
#
_entry.id   0122b9742c04ce3fd74510daad4e130d
#
_cell.length_a   1.000
_cell.length_b   1.000
_cell.length_c   1.000
_cell.angle_alpha   90.00
_cell.angle_beta   90.00
_cell.angle_gamma   90.00
#
_symmetry.space_group_name_H-M   'P 1'
#
loop_
_entity.id
_entity.type
_entity.pdbx_description
1 polymer ?
#
loop_
_entity_poly.entity_id
_entity_poly.type
_entity_poly.pdbx_seq_one_letter_code
_entity_poly.pdbx_strand_id
1 'polypeptide(L)'
;EIVDLETGEKVLSCGEAGEIRVSGPHMMTGYTENPEETAITLRNGFVYTGDIGTLSEEGFLTITDRKKNVIFVSGFNVFPREVEELLLSHPAISGACVVAQAHERSGEVPIAFVTLRTDANKENILAFCAEHLIAYKLPADVIILSEMPLTAAGKIDRNALQSRLLRND
;
A
#
# COMPACT_ATOMS: atom_id res chain seq x y z
N GLU A 1 -12.10 15.10 3.37
CA GLU A 1 -12.62 14.58 2.10
C GLU A 1 -11.74 13.46 1.56
N ILE A 2 -12.35 12.55 0.80
CA ILE A 2 -11.64 11.52 0.04
C ILE A 2 -11.70 11.90 -1.43
N VAL A 3 -10.56 11.87 -2.12
CA VAL A 3 -10.46 12.25 -3.53
C VAL A 3 -9.81 11.15 -4.36
N ASP A 4 -10.05 11.19 -5.67
CA ASP A 4 -9.49 10.23 -6.61
C ASP A 4 -7.94 10.24 -6.57
N LEU A 5 -7.34 9.08 -6.87
CA LEU A 5 -5.88 8.91 -6.79
C LEU A 5 -5.14 9.49 -7.99
N GLU A 6 -5.83 9.69 -9.12
CA GLU A 6 -5.23 10.12 -10.37
C GLU A 6 -5.03 11.64 -10.38
N THR A 7 -6.10 12.42 -10.19
CA THR A 7 -6.05 13.89 -10.22
C THR A 7 -5.98 14.52 -8.83
N GLY A 8 -6.58 13.87 -7.83
CA GLY A 8 -6.79 14.42 -6.49
C GLY A 8 -7.83 15.53 -6.43
N GLU A 9 -8.64 15.69 -7.47
CA GLU A 9 -9.62 16.78 -7.55
C GLU A 9 -11.07 16.31 -7.32
N LYS A 10 -11.42 15.14 -7.88
CA LYS A 10 -12.75 14.58 -7.77
C LYS A 10 -12.99 14.03 -6.39
N VAL A 11 -13.95 14.59 -5.65
CA VAL A 11 -14.42 14.03 -4.37
C VAL A 11 -15.18 12.73 -4.64
N LEU A 12 -14.82 11.68 -3.92
CA LEU A 12 -15.42 10.35 -4.01
C LEU A 12 -16.61 10.20 -3.06
N SER A 13 -17.47 9.24 -3.38
CA SER A 13 -18.64 8.91 -2.55
C SER A 13 -18.22 8.15 -1.29
N CYS A 14 -19.11 8.11 -0.28
CA CYS A 14 -18.88 7.28 0.92
C CYS A 14 -18.61 5.82 0.53
N GLY A 15 -17.61 5.21 1.19
CA GLY A 15 -17.17 3.84 0.93
C GLY A 15 -16.14 3.68 -0.20
N GLU A 16 -16.00 4.66 -1.09
CA GLU A 16 -14.96 4.61 -2.13
C GLU A 16 -13.58 4.96 -1.54
N ALA A 17 -12.55 4.20 -1.92
CA ALA A 17 -11.18 4.41 -1.48
C ALA A 17 -10.46 5.44 -2.34
N GLY A 18 -9.82 6.41 -1.70
CA GLY A 18 -9.06 7.47 -2.36
C GLY A 18 -8.08 8.17 -1.43
N GLU A 19 -7.41 9.20 -1.93
CA GLU A 19 -6.49 10.00 -1.12
C GLU A 19 -7.26 10.86 -0.11
N ILE A 20 -6.82 10.83 1.12
CA ILE A 20 -7.35 11.69 2.19
C ILE A 20 -6.77 13.08 2.01
N ARG A 21 -7.64 14.09 1.84
CA ARG A 21 -7.25 15.50 1.96
C ARG A 21 -8.00 16.17 3.09
N VAL A 22 -7.33 17.07 3.78
CA VAL A 22 -7.88 17.78 4.94
C VAL A 22 -7.73 19.30 4.79
N SER A 23 -8.68 20.05 5.36
CA SER A 23 -8.62 21.51 5.46
C SER A 23 -9.07 21.97 6.84
N GLY A 24 -8.66 23.14 7.25
CA GLY A 24 -9.08 23.73 8.52
C GLY A 24 -8.08 24.74 9.08
N PRO A 25 -8.42 25.43 10.17
CA PRO A 25 -7.60 26.52 10.72
C PRO A 25 -6.27 26.05 11.36
N HIS A 26 -6.12 24.75 11.59
CA HIS A 26 -4.93 24.12 12.20
C HIS A 26 -3.93 23.60 11.15
N MET A 27 -4.15 23.93 9.87
CA MET A 27 -3.30 23.45 8.78
C MET A 27 -1.91 24.10 8.86
N MET A 28 -0.88 23.31 8.47
CA MET A 28 0.46 23.84 8.29
C MET A 28 0.48 24.90 7.18
N THR A 29 1.41 25.83 7.27
CA THR A 29 1.68 26.82 6.19
C THR A 29 2.67 26.30 5.14
N GLY A 30 3.37 25.23 5.44
CA GLY A 30 4.35 24.56 4.57
C GLY A 30 5.44 23.84 5.36
N TYR A 31 6.31 23.15 4.63
CA TYR A 31 7.53 22.54 5.19
C TYR A 31 8.66 23.56 5.22
N THR A 32 9.40 23.61 6.32
CA THR A 32 10.57 24.49 6.47
C THR A 32 11.62 24.14 5.42
N GLU A 33 12.06 25.16 4.67
CA GLU A 33 13.10 25.04 3.63
C GLU A 33 12.83 24.01 2.53
N ASN A 34 11.57 23.58 2.36
CA ASN A 34 11.17 22.64 1.32
C ASN A 34 9.92 23.11 0.55
N PRO A 35 10.06 24.12 -0.32
CA PRO A 35 8.93 24.66 -1.10
C PRO A 35 8.36 23.68 -2.11
N GLU A 36 9.16 22.76 -2.65
CA GLU A 36 8.71 21.76 -3.61
C GLU A 36 7.73 20.78 -2.96
N GLU A 37 8.11 20.20 -1.82
CA GLU A 37 7.21 19.29 -1.08
C GLU A 37 5.97 20.04 -0.56
N THR A 38 6.14 21.32 -0.17
CA THR A 38 5.01 22.16 0.22
C THR A 38 4.00 22.30 -0.92
N ALA A 39 4.46 22.58 -2.14
CA ALA A 39 3.59 22.74 -3.31
C ALA A 39 2.87 21.44 -3.71
N ILE A 40 3.50 20.29 -3.48
CA ILE A 40 2.89 18.98 -3.73
C ILE A 40 1.82 18.68 -2.67
N THR A 41 2.14 18.93 -1.40
CA THR A 41 1.30 18.55 -0.27
C THR A 41 0.17 19.54 -0.01
N LEU A 42 0.44 20.86 -0.16
CA LEU A 42 -0.53 21.94 0.12
C LEU A 42 -1.05 22.53 -1.19
N ARG A 43 -2.25 22.14 -1.59
CA ARG A 43 -2.87 22.58 -2.86
C ARG A 43 -4.30 23.02 -2.61
N ASN A 44 -4.69 24.14 -3.22
CA ASN A 44 -6.08 24.63 -3.21
C ASN A 44 -6.71 24.76 -1.80
N GLY A 45 -5.90 25.06 -0.77
CA GLY A 45 -6.37 25.17 0.61
C GLY A 45 -6.54 23.82 1.34
N PHE A 46 -6.05 22.73 0.77
CA PHE A 46 -6.05 21.40 1.38
C PHE A 46 -4.63 20.86 1.54
N VAL A 47 -4.40 20.11 2.60
CA VAL A 47 -3.26 19.21 2.73
C VAL A 47 -3.66 17.84 2.18
N TYR A 48 -2.93 17.37 1.19
CA TYR A 48 -3.00 16.02 0.66
C TYR A 48 -2.07 15.14 1.49
N THR A 49 -2.66 14.23 2.26
CA THR A 49 -1.92 13.52 3.32
C THR A 49 -1.00 12.43 2.78
N GLY A 50 -1.24 11.98 1.54
CA GLY A 50 -0.61 10.78 0.98
C GLY A 50 -1.11 9.49 1.62
N ASP A 51 -2.08 9.55 2.52
CA ASP A 51 -2.78 8.39 3.07
C ASP A 51 -4.02 8.10 2.23
N ILE A 52 -4.33 6.82 2.05
CA ILE A 52 -5.54 6.35 1.40
C ILE A 52 -6.53 5.89 2.45
N GLY A 53 -7.78 6.21 2.23
CA GLY A 53 -8.83 5.78 3.15
C GLY A 53 -10.21 5.85 2.52
N THR A 54 -11.19 5.44 3.30
CA THR A 54 -12.61 5.52 3.00
C THR A 54 -13.33 6.32 4.06
N LEU A 55 -14.42 6.98 3.68
CA LEU A 55 -15.31 7.67 4.61
C LEU A 55 -16.65 6.94 4.65
N SER A 56 -17.12 6.52 5.84
CA SER A 56 -18.45 5.92 5.97
C SER A 56 -19.56 6.96 5.90
N GLU A 57 -20.80 6.51 5.73
CA GLU A 57 -21.98 7.40 5.73
C GLU A 57 -22.16 8.11 7.09
N GLU A 58 -21.71 7.49 8.18
CA GLU A 58 -21.72 8.08 9.53
C GLU A 58 -20.57 9.03 9.79
N GLY A 59 -19.65 9.21 8.82
CA GLY A 59 -18.51 10.12 8.90
C GLY A 59 -17.27 9.53 9.56
N PHE A 60 -17.17 8.21 9.73
CA PHE A 60 -15.94 7.57 10.20
C PHE A 60 -14.93 7.43 9.08
N LEU A 61 -13.70 7.90 9.34
CA LEU A 61 -12.57 7.76 8.44
C LEU A 61 -11.78 6.48 8.78
N THR A 62 -11.61 5.61 7.79
CA THR A 62 -10.74 4.43 7.88
C THR A 62 -9.54 4.61 6.97
N ILE A 63 -8.32 4.59 7.52
CA ILE A 63 -7.08 4.65 6.76
C ILE A 63 -6.72 3.23 6.33
N THR A 64 -6.56 3.03 5.03
CA THR A 64 -6.30 1.71 4.44
C THR A 64 -4.87 1.50 3.98
N ASP A 65 -4.22 2.52 3.39
CA ASP A 65 -2.84 2.40 2.90
C ASP A 65 -2.18 3.78 2.72
N ARG A 66 -1.01 3.79 2.11
CA ARG A 66 -0.29 4.97 1.63
C ARG A 66 -0.33 5.06 0.11
N LYS A 67 -0.60 6.24 -0.44
CA LYS A 67 -0.66 6.48 -1.89
C LYS A 67 0.59 5.99 -2.63
N LYS A 68 1.77 6.23 -2.06
CA LYS A 68 3.06 5.83 -2.63
C LYS A 68 3.30 4.31 -2.67
N ASN A 69 2.49 3.53 -1.95
CA ASN A 69 2.62 2.08 -1.89
C ASN A 69 1.64 1.37 -2.83
N VAL A 70 0.67 2.09 -3.42
CA VAL A 70 -0.32 1.50 -4.34
C VAL A 70 0.38 0.84 -5.50
N ILE A 71 -0.04 -0.36 -5.83
CA ILE A 71 0.48 -1.15 -6.95
C ILE A 71 -0.53 -1.06 -8.10
N PHE A 72 -0.07 -0.66 -9.28
CA PHE A 72 -0.92 -0.46 -10.44
C PHE A 72 -0.88 -1.68 -11.36
N VAL A 73 -1.85 -2.59 -11.19
CA VAL A 73 -1.93 -3.84 -11.95
C VAL A 73 -2.95 -3.71 -13.06
N SER A 74 -2.53 -3.62 -14.31
CA SER A 74 -3.43 -3.51 -15.48
C SER A 74 -4.49 -2.42 -15.35
N GLY A 75 -4.15 -1.27 -14.73
CA GLY A 75 -5.05 -0.15 -14.49
C GLY A 75 -5.89 -0.26 -13.21
N PHE A 76 -5.76 -1.35 -12.45
CA PHE A 76 -6.42 -1.50 -11.15
C PHE A 76 -5.48 -1.12 -10.01
N ASN A 77 -6.04 -0.45 -9.01
CA ASN A 77 -5.32 -0.14 -7.77
C ASN A 77 -5.34 -1.35 -6.84
N VAL A 78 -4.16 -1.85 -6.50
CA VAL A 78 -3.97 -2.88 -5.48
C VAL A 78 -3.34 -2.22 -4.26
N PHE A 79 -4.01 -2.33 -3.13
CA PHE A 79 -3.53 -1.81 -1.86
C PHE A 79 -2.73 -2.91 -1.13
N PRO A 80 -1.41 -2.76 -0.97
CA PRO A 80 -0.56 -3.77 -0.34
C PRO A 80 -1.07 -4.26 1.00
N ARG A 81 -1.60 -3.36 1.81
CA ARG A 81 -2.08 -3.70 3.14
C ARG A 81 -3.24 -4.71 3.13
N GLU A 82 -4.14 -4.64 2.17
CA GLU A 82 -5.23 -5.62 2.03
C GLU A 82 -4.68 -7.04 1.82
N VAL A 83 -3.66 -7.16 0.96
CA VAL A 83 -2.99 -8.44 0.69
C VAL A 83 -2.17 -8.89 1.91
N GLU A 84 -1.51 -7.97 2.60
CA GLU A 84 -0.73 -8.24 3.81
C GLU A 84 -1.62 -8.72 4.97
N GLU A 85 -2.78 -8.10 5.17
CA GLU A 85 -3.75 -8.50 6.20
C GLU A 85 -4.29 -9.92 5.92
N LEU A 86 -4.57 -10.24 4.65
CA LEU A 86 -4.93 -11.61 4.28
C LEU A 86 -3.79 -12.58 4.57
N LEU A 87 -2.56 -12.27 4.13
CA LEU A 87 -1.39 -13.12 4.38
C LEU A 87 -1.17 -13.36 5.88
N LEU A 88 -1.33 -12.33 6.71
CA LEU A 88 -1.20 -12.43 8.18
C LEU A 88 -2.30 -13.28 8.82
N SER A 89 -3.44 -13.47 8.16
CA SER A 89 -4.49 -14.39 8.62
C SER A 89 -4.13 -15.87 8.40
N HIS A 90 -3.14 -16.15 7.54
CA HIS A 90 -2.64 -17.51 7.32
C HIS A 90 -1.88 -18.02 8.56
N PRO A 91 -2.21 -19.23 9.09
CA PRO A 91 -1.69 -19.71 10.37
C PRO A 91 -0.15 -19.85 10.43
N ALA A 92 0.49 -20.08 9.29
CA ALA A 92 1.94 -20.23 9.21
C ALA A 92 2.71 -18.92 9.10
N ILE A 93 2.08 -17.79 8.81
CA ILE A 93 2.76 -16.51 8.54
C ILE A 93 2.86 -15.68 9.80
N SER A 94 4.07 -15.20 10.13
CA SER A 94 4.35 -14.32 11.27
C SER A 94 4.51 -12.85 10.86
N GLY A 95 4.88 -12.59 9.61
CA GLY A 95 5.06 -11.25 9.06
C GLY A 95 4.85 -11.25 7.56
N ALA A 96 4.27 -10.18 7.03
CA ALA A 96 4.02 -10.01 5.60
C ALA A 96 4.31 -8.57 5.17
N CYS A 97 4.85 -8.41 3.97
CA CYS A 97 5.01 -7.13 3.30
C CYS A 97 4.88 -7.34 1.80
N VAL A 98 4.06 -6.53 1.14
CA VAL A 98 3.82 -6.63 -0.29
C VAL A 98 4.35 -5.38 -0.98
N VAL A 99 5.17 -5.56 -2.01
CA VAL A 99 5.76 -4.48 -2.79
C VAL A 99 5.50 -4.69 -4.29
N ALA A 100 5.60 -3.61 -5.06
CA ALA A 100 5.44 -3.66 -6.50
C ALA A 100 6.69 -4.23 -7.18
N GLN A 101 6.51 -5.03 -8.23
CA GLN A 101 7.54 -5.34 -9.20
C GLN A 101 7.06 -4.92 -10.58
N ALA A 102 7.94 -4.29 -11.37
CA ALA A 102 7.65 -3.95 -12.75
C ALA A 102 7.34 -5.22 -13.57
N HIS A 103 6.34 -5.15 -14.44
CA HIS A 103 5.90 -6.28 -15.25
C HIS A 103 5.46 -5.81 -16.64
N GLU A 104 6.00 -6.41 -17.69
CA GLU A 104 5.84 -5.95 -19.10
C GLU A 104 4.37 -5.81 -19.54
N ARG A 105 3.48 -6.71 -19.10
CA ARG A 105 2.08 -6.74 -19.57
C ARG A 105 1.12 -5.97 -18.68
N SER A 106 1.36 -5.96 -17.38
CA SER A 106 0.42 -5.39 -16.40
C SER A 106 0.90 -4.07 -15.78
N GLY A 107 2.05 -3.55 -16.21
CA GLY A 107 2.72 -2.41 -15.61
C GLY A 107 3.44 -2.83 -14.33
N GLU A 108 2.70 -3.26 -13.33
CA GLU A 108 3.23 -3.79 -12.07
C GLU A 108 2.53 -5.09 -11.68
N VAL A 109 3.15 -5.83 -10.76
CA VAL A 109 2.56 -6.98 -10.05
C VAL A 109 2.94 -6.94 -8.58
N PRO A 110 2.06 -7.43 -7.67
CA PRO A 110 2.39 -7.55 -6.25
C PRO A 110 3.37 -8.72 -6.03
N ILE A 111 4.42 -8.48 -5.23
CA ILE A 111 5.31 -9.53 -4.71
C ILE A 111 5.19 -9.53 -3.20
N ALA A 112 4.89 -10.69 -2.63
CA ALA A 112 4.74 -10.86 -1.20
C ALA A 112 6.05 -11.36 -0.57
N PHE A 113 6.57 -10.63 0.40
CA PHE A 113 7.62 -11.10 1.31
C PHE A 113 6.96 -11.56 2.60
N VAL A 114 7.28 -12.78 3.04
CA VAL A 114 6.70 -13.34 4.27
C VAL A 114 7.78 -13.93 5.18
N THR A 115 7.54 -13.88 6.49
CA THR A 115 8.26 -14.67 7.49
C THR A 115 7.31 -15.71 8.07
N LEU A 116 7.84 -16.87 8.42
CA LEU A 116 7.04 -18.01 8.89
C LEU A 116 7.21 -18.23 10.39
N ARG A 117 6.14 -18.67 11.05
CA ARG A 117 6.15 -19.20 12.41
C ARG A 117 6.10 -20.73 12.45
N THR A 118 5.61 -21.35 11.38
CA THR A 118 5.59 -22.80 11.15
C THR A 118 5.89 -23.09 9.69
N ASP A 119 6.33 -24.28 9.35
CA ASP A 119 6.68 -24.66 7.98
C ASP A 119 5.49 -24.47 7.02
N ALA A 120 5.76 -23.79 5.94
CA ALA A 120 4.88 -23.63 4.79
C ALA A 120 5.71 -23.41 3.53
N ASN A 121 5.19 -23.82 2.38
CA ASN A 121 5.81 -23.52 1.09
C ASN A 121 5.04 -22.41 0.35
N LYS A 122 5.67 -21.82 -0.64
CA LYS A 122 5.08 -20.70 -1.38
C LYS A 122 3.82 -21.10 -2.15
N GLU A 123 3.76 -22.32 -2.64
CA GLU A 123 2.63 -22.85 -3.41
C GLU A 123 1.35 -22.87 -2.54
N ASN A 124 1.46 -23.30 -1.29
CA ASN A 124 0.36 -23.31 -0.34
C ASN A 124 -0.11 -21.90 0.00
N ILE A 125 0.84 -20.96 0.18
CA ILE A 125 0.52 -19.55 0.46
C ILE A 125 -0.18 -18.90 -0.74
N LEU A 126 0.31 -19.14 -1.97
CA LEU A 126 -0.32 -18.65 -3.19
C LEU A 126 -1.72 -19.24 -3.39
N ALA A 127 -1.90 -20.54 -3.12
CA ALA A 127 -3.21 -21.20 -3.18
C ALA A 127 -4.19 -20.55 -2.18
N PHE A 128 -3.75 -20.31 -0.95
CA PHE A 128 -4.54 -19.59 0.04
C PHE A 128 -4.93 -18.17 -0.43
N CYS A 129 -4.01 -17.43 -1.02
CA CYS A 129 -4.35 -16.12 -1.59
C CYS A 129 -5.39 -16.24 -2.72
N ALA A 130 -5.27 -17.25 -3.59
CA ALA A 130 -6.17 -17.45 -4.72
C ALA A 130 -7.62 -17.80 -4.32
N GLU A 131 -7.82 -18.37 -3.13
CA GLU A 131 -9.14 -18.64 -2.56
C GLU A 131 -9.86 -17.39 -2.05
N HIS A 132 -9.10 -16.32 -1.74
CA HIS A 132 -9.63 -15.15 -1.03
C HIS A 132 -9.50 -13.82 -1.79
N LEU A 133 -8.61 -13.75 -2.79
CA LEU A 133 -8.36 -12.53 -3.57
C LEU A 133 -8.82 -12.70 -5.02
N ILE A 134 -9.27 -11.58 -5.59
CA ILE A 134 -9.51 -11.49 -7.03
C ILE A 134 -8.19 -11.47 -7.80
N ALA A 135 -8.21 -11.93 -9.04
CA ALA A 135 -7.02 -12.24 -9.84
C ALA A 135 -5.95 -11.13 -9.88
N TYR A 136 -6.34 -9.87 -10.04
CA TYR A 136 -5.37 -8.77 -10.14
C TYR A 136 -4.71 -8.39 -8.80
N LYS A 137 -5.24 -8.85 -7.67
CA LYS A 137 -4.65 -8.65 -6.32
C LYS A 137 -3.73 -9.79 -5.90
N LEU A 138 -3.72 -10.89 -6.65
CA LEU A 138 -2.89 -12.04 -6.31
C LEU A 138 -1.41 -11.69 -6.40
N PRO A 139 -0.60 -12.04 -5.39
CA PRO A 139 0.85 -11.97 -5.52
C PRO A 139 1.34 -12.82 -6.69
N ALA A 140 2.17 -12.24 -7.55
CA ALA A 140 2.81 -12.96 -8.64
C ALA A 140 3.86 -13.95 -8.12
N ASP A 141 4.47 -13.64 -6.98
CA ASP A 141 5.37 -14.54 -6.26
C ASP A 141 5.33 -14.30 -4.75
N VAL A 142 5.75 -15.32 -3.99
CA VAL A 142 5.94 -15.27 -2.53
C VAL A 142 7.39 -15.60 -2.21
N ILE A 143 8.07 -14.68 -1.55
CA ILE A 143 9.47 -14.82 -1.12
C ILE A 143 9.48 -15.02 0.40
N ILE A 144 9.90 -16.19 0.83
CA ILE A 144 10.02 -16.52 2.24
C ILE A 144 11.37 -16.03 2.76
N LEU A 145 11.32 -15.20 3.80
CA LEU A 145 12.50 -14.66 4.47
C LEU A 145 12.66 -15.30 5.86
N SER A 146 13.89 -15.42 6.30
CA SER A 146 14.20 -15.78 7.71
C SER A 146 13.80 -14.66 8.66
N GLU A 147 13.95 -13.39 8.23
CA GLU A 147 13.68 -12.20 9.02
C GLU A 147 13.26 -11.04 8.11
N MET A 148 12.27 -10.24 8.56
CA MET A 148 11.90 -9.00 7.88
C MET A 148 12.94 -7.91 8.15
N PRO A 149 13.40 -7.16 7.11
CA PRO A 149 14.22 -5.99 7.34
C PRO A 149 13.40 -4.91 8.05
N LEU A 150 14.00 -4.29 9.06
CA LEU A 150 13.37 -3.24 9.83
C LEU A 150 14.13 -1.92 9.69
N THR A 151 13.38 -0.82 9.67
CA THR A 151 13.94 0.52 9.81
C THR A 151 14.48 0.75 11.22
N ALA A 152 15.26 1.83 11.43
CA ALA A 152 15.71 2.23 12.76
C ALA A 152 14.56 2.46 13.78
N ALA A 153 13.35 2.74 13.29
CA ALA A 153 12.14 2.90 14.10
C ALA A 153 11.39 1.58 14.37
N GLY A 154 11.95 0.43 13.98
CA GLY A 154 11.35 -0.89 14.19
C GLY A 154 10.18 -1.23 13.24
N LYS A 155 9.95 -0.45 12.18
CA LYS A 155 8.94 -0.74 11.16
C LYS A 155 9.56 -1.55 10.02
N ILE A 156 8.76 -2.36 9.32
CA ILE A 156 9.22 -3.08 8.12
C ILE A 156 9.78 -2.08 7.09
N ASP A 157 10.99 -2.34 6.62
CA ASP A 157 11.67 -1.53 5.60
C ASP A 157 11.26 -2.00 4.20
N ARG A 158 10.17 -1.39 3.68
CA ARG A 158 9.68 -1.65 2.32
C ARG A 158 10.72 -1.31 1.25
N ASN A 159 11.52 -0.25 1.47
CA ASN A 159 12.52 0.17 0.50
C ASN A 159 13.65 -0.87 0.38
N ALA A 160 14.05 -1.46 1.50
CA ALA A 160 15.01 -2.56 1.50
C ALA A 160 14.47 -3.80 0.75
N LEU A 161 13.17 -4.12 0.92
CA LEU A 161 12.52 -5.22 0.20
C LEU A 161 12.39 -4.92 -1.30
N GLN A 162 11.97 -3.70 -1.66
CA GLN A 162 11.92 -3.24 -3.05
C GLN A 162 13.28 -3.34 -3.74
N SER A 163 14.35 -2.94 -3.04
CA SER A 163 15.72 -3.00 -3.56
C SER A 163 16.23 -4.43 -3.76
N ARG A 164 15.69 -5.43 -3.05
CA ARG A 164 16.03 -6.84 -3.27
C ARG A 164 15.50 -7.37 -4.59
N LEU A 165 14.31 -6.92 -5.03
CA LEU A 165 13.76 -7.32 -6.32
C LEU A 165 14.61 -6.81 -7.47
N LEU A 166 15.15 -5.59 -7.37
CA LEU A 166 15.99 -4.98 -8.39
C LEU A 166 17.39 -5.60 -8.53
N ARG A 167 17.85 -6.39 -7.54
CA ARG A 167 19.18 -7.03 -7.54
C ARG A 167 19.17 -8.48 -8.04
N ASN A 168 17.98 -9.05 -8.21
CA ASN A 168 17.81 -10.45 -8.63
C ASN A 168 17.46 -10.58 -10.13
N ASP A 169 17.53 -9.46 -10.88
CA ASP A 169 17.42 -9.43 -12.34
C ASP A 169 18.81 -9.51 -13.04
#